data_0a2f32165309e3c3c5df4e6fedbe2094
#
_entry.id   0a2f32165309e3c3c5df4e6fedbe2094
#
_cell.length_a   1.000
_cell.length_b   1.000
_cell.length_c   1.000
_cell.angle_alpha   90.00
_cell.angle_beta   90.00
_cell.angle_gamma   90.00
#
_symmetry.space_group_name_H-M   'P 1'
#
loop_
_entity.id
_entity.type
_entity.pdbx_description
1 polymer ?
#
loop_
_entity_poly.entity_id
_entity_poly.type
_entity_poly.pdbx_seq_one_letter_code
_entity_poly.pdbx_strand_id
1 'polypeptide(L)'
;MKVQNSSNKFFIPQFTLETGEILKEVEIAYSTYGELSKDGKNGVLIFHALTGSQLLSGNFSSEDFPEIPWNEELETGWWDEFVGPNKIIDTNKYFVVCANYLGGCYGSTGPNSKNSTTGDTYGYDFPHISFKDIEESQKLLLDHIGVTHLEAVIGPSIGGLMALEFCTLYPDFVNKLISISSGYKLSTLQLLHNLEQGYILDLSKDSKNRQDEYLSLARMIAHKTYISLELLSTRAKNKSLYRADTIEGFLATSQESYMMHQGEKFIERFTPESYNSIIKGWQNFNLETESMYNLRDIKTLVISVDSDVCFYPEEQKEFVEILREYEVEAEYKIIESTKGHDCFLLEPQLFKKIIKNFL
;
A
#
# COMPACT_ATOMS: atom_id res chain seq x y z
N MET A 1 -17.86 -19.43 11.68
CA MET A 1 -18.00 -18.07 12.23
C MET A 1 -17.97 -17.11 11.06
N LYS A 2 -18.93 -16.21 10.95
CA LYS A 2 -18.85 -15.12 9.98
C LYS A 2 -17.68 -14.24 10.41
N VAL A 3 -16.68 -14.07 9.57
CA VAL A 3 -15.70 -12.99 9.71
C VAL A 3 -16.55 -11.72 9.77
N GLN A 4 -16.41 -10.94 10.83
CA GLN A 4 -17.15 -9.68 10.96
C GLN A 4 -16.49 -8.69 10.01
N ASN A 5 -16.96 -8.67 8.77
CA ASN A 5 -16.46 -7.80 7.70
C ASN A 5 -16.99 -6.38 7.91
N SER A 6 -16.50 -5.70 8.92
CA SER A 6 -16.82 -4.29 9.13
C SER A 6 -15.55 -3.47 9.04
N SER A 7 -15.53 -2.49 8.14
CA SER A 7 -14.58 -1.40 8.26
C SER A 7 -15.03 -0.54 9.44
N ASN A 8 -14.12 -0.33 10.36
CA ASN A 8 -14.32 0.54 11.51
C ASN A 8 -13.66 1.89 11.23
N LYS A 9 -14.04 2.91 11.96
CA LYS A 9 -13.40 4.23 11.93
C LYS A 9 -12.84 4.56 13.32
N PHE A 10 -11.59 4.97 13.37
CA PHE A 10 -10.93 5.50 14.54
C PHE A 10 -10.87 7.02 14.41
N PHE A 11 -11.35 7.74 15.42
CA PHE A 11 -11.43 9.19 15.42
C PHE A 11 -10.30 9.82 16.24
N ILE A 12 -9.58 10.77 15.63
CA ILE A 12 -8.54 11.57 16.27
C ILE A 12 -8.98 13.04 16.23
N PRO A 13 -9.26 13.67 17.37
CA PRO A 13 -9.77 15.05 17.40
C PRO A 13 -8.84 16.07 16.74
N GLN A 14 -7.53 15.92 16.95
CA GLN A 14 -6.47 16.74 16.35
C GLN A 14 -5.26 15.87 16.08
N PHE A 15 -4.68 15.98 14.87
CA PHE A 15 -3.48 15.30 14.46
C PHE A 15 -2.49 16.31 13.90
N THR A 16 -1.30 16.38 14.49
CA THR A 16 -0.24 17.28 14.04
C THR A 16 0.63 16.53 13.04
N LEU A 17 0.70 17.05 11.82
CA LEU A 17 1.53 16.48 10.75
C LEU A 17 3.02 16.79 10.98
N GLU A 18 3.89 16.02 10.37
CA GLU A 18 5.34 16.26 10.37
C GLU A 18 5.71 17.66 9.86
N THR A 19 4.91 18.21 8.96
CA THR A 19 5.02 19.62 8.50
C THR A 19 4.72 20.65 9.57
N GLY A 20 4.12 20.25 10.69
CA GLY A 20 3.60 21.14 11.74
C GLY A 20 2.17 21.64 11.52
N GLU A 21 1.54 21.30 10.38
CA GLU A 21 0.13 21.59 10.16
C GLU A 21 -0.76 20.70 11.04
N ILE A 22 -1.95 21.20 11.39
CA ILE A 22 -2.89 20.48 12.24
C ILE A 22 -4.14 20.11 11.45
N LEU A 23 -4.35 18.81 11.30
CA LEU A 23 -5.62 18.26 10.84
C LEU A 23 -6.57 18.11 12.02
N LYS A 24 -7.83 18.51 11.84
CA LYS A 24 -8.89 18.34 12.83
C LYS A 24 -9.85 17.27 12.37
N GLU A 25 -10.46 16.56 13.34
CA GLU A 25 -11.49 15.56 13.10
C GLU A 25 -11.04 14.48 12.11
N VAL A 26 -9.83 13.93 12.35
CA VAL A 26 -9.26 12.90 11.52
C VAL A 26 -9.92 11.55 11.81
N GLU A 27 -10.37 10.88 10.77
CA GLU A 27 -10.86 9.51 10.81
C GLU A 27 -9.87 8.58 10.11
N ILE A 28 -9.58 7.43 10.71
CA ILE A 28 -8.79 6.36 10.11
C ILE A 28 -9.71 5.15 9.95
N ALA A 29 -9.99 4.77 8.71
CA ALA A 29 -10.73 3.57 8.36
C ALA A 29 -9.82 2.34 8.51
N TYR A 30 -10.30 1.30 9.20
CA TYR A 30 -9.52 0.10 9.42
C TYR A 30 -10.37 -1.15 9.48
N SER A 31 -9.76 -2.30 9.25
CA SER A 31 -10.36 -3.61 9.44
C SER A 31 -9.48 -4.46 10.35
N THR A 32 -10.12 -5.37 11.09
CA THR A 32 -9.45 -6.32 11.97
C THR A 32 -9.91 -7.73 11.68
N TYR A 33 -9.01 -8.69 11.85
CA TYR A 33 -9.27 -10.10 11.59
C TYR A 33 -8.68 -10.96 12.72
N GLY A 34 -9.46 -11.91 13.24
CA GLY A 34 -9.09 -12.70 14.41
C GLY A 34 -9.49 -12.04 15.73
N GLU A 35 -8.97 -12.54 16.83
CA GLU A 35 -9.27 -12.04 18.18
C GLU A 35 -8.00 -11.57 18.89
N LEU A 36 -8.06 -10.37 19.48
CA LEU A 36 -6.97 -9.85 20.28
C LEU A 36 -6.81 -10.66 21.56
N SER A 37 -5.60 -11.10 21.86
CA SER A 37 -5.28 -11.78 23.11
C SER A 37 -5.50 -10.85 24.31
N LYS A 38 -5.75 -11.42 25.49
CA LYS A 38 -6.02 -10.66 26.71
C LYS A 38 -4.87 -9.71 27.12
N ASP A 39 -3.65 -10.06 26.76
CA ASP A 39 -2.45 -9.23 26.99
C ASP A 39 -2.12 -8.28 25.82
N GLY A 40 -2.92 -8.33 24.75
CA GLY A 40 -2.76 -7.43 23.60
C GLY A 40 -1.52 -7.69 22.74
N LYS A 41 -0.89 -8.89 22.81
CA LYS A 41 0.45 -9.12 22.22
C LYS A 41 0.47 -9.96 20.95
N ASN A 42 -0.67 -10.45 20.47
CA ASN A 42 -0.75 -11.24 19.24
C ASN A 42 -1.07 -10.41 17.99
N GLY A 43 -0.81 -9.11 18.03
CA GLY A 43 -1.09 -8.20 16.93
C GLY A 43 -0.19 -8.44 15.72
N VAL A 44 -0.74 -8.34 14.52
CA VAL A 44 -0.01 -8.26 13.26
C VAL A 44 -0.53 -7.02 12.51
N LEU A 45 0.34 -6.04 12.28
CA LEU A 45 0.01 -4.86 11.48
C LEU A 45 0.37 -5.09 10.02
N ILE A 46 -0.54 -4.78 9.11
CA ILE A 46 -0.30 -4.85 7.67
C ILE A 46 -0.41 -3.45 7.07
N PHE A 47 0.70 -2.98 6.49
CA PHE A 47 0.70 -1.82 5.60
C PHE A 47 0.43 -2.28 4.18
N HIS A 48 -0.62 -1.76 3.54
CA HIS A 48 -1.03 -2.19 2.20
C HIS A 48 -0.13 -1.60 1.09
N ALA A 49 -0.19 -2.17 -0.11
CA ALA A 49 0.47 -1.61 -1.28
C ALA A 49 -0.19 -0.29 -1.71
N LEU A 50 0.44 0.47 -2.62
CA LEU A 50 0.06 1.83 -3.04
C LEU A 50 -1.45 2.01 -3.26
N THR A 51 -2.08 1.07 -3.93
CA THR A 51 -3.51 1.13 -4.29
C THR A 51 -4.36 0.10 -3.55
N GLY A 52 -3.84 -0.45 -2.45
CA GLY A 52 -4.58 -1.31 -1.53
C GLY A 52 -5.52 -0.51 -0.63
N SER A 53 -6.16 -1.23 0.29
CA SER A 53 -7.08 -0.66 1.26
C SER A 53 -7.04 -1.46 2.56
N GLN A 54 -7.84 -1.06 3.55
CA GLN A 54 -8.06 -1.84 4.78
C GLN A 54 -8.78 -3.19 4.54
N LEU A 55 -9.36 -3.39 3.35
CA LEU A 55 -10.14 -4.58 3.01
C LEU A 55 -9.22 -5.74 2.61
N LEU A 56 -8.58 -6.41 3.58
CA LEU A 56 -7.60 -7.46 3.34
C LEU A 56 -8.20 -8.78 2.90
N SER A 57 -9.27 -9.22 3.56
CA SER A 57 -9.79 -10.59 3.42
C SER A 57 -11.29 -10.62 3.61
N GLY A 58 -11.97 -11.46 2.83
CA GLY A 58 -13.42 -11.60 2.81
C GLY A 58 -14.05 -11.02 1.55
N ASN A 59 -15.38 -11.08 1.51
CA ASN A 59 -16.15 -10.52 0.41
C ASN A 59 -16.89 -9.27 0.89
N PHE A 60 -16.91 -8.26 0.04
CA PHE A 60 -17.46 -6.95 0.30
C PHE A 60 -18.40 -6.54 -0.83
N SER A 61 -19.26 -5.55 -0.57
CA SER A 61 -20.13 -4.97 -1.57
C SER A 61 -20.09 -3.44 -1.49
N SER A 62 -20.42 -2.76 -2.58
CA SER A 62 -20.54 -1.30 -2.60
C SER A 62 -21.59 -0.77 -1.62
N GLU A 63 -22.58 -1.59 -1.25
CA GLU A 63 -23.62 -1.24 -0.29
C GLU A 63 -23.05 -1.12 1.14
N ASP A 64 -21.97 -1.88 1.44
CA ASP A 64 -21.30 -1.83 2.74
C ASP A 64 -20.43 -0.55 2.87
N PHE A 65 -20.07 0.09 1.74
CA PHE A 65 -19.12 1.21 1.68
C PHE A 65 -19.57 2.30 0.71
N PRO A 66 -20.72 2.95 0.93
CA PRO A 66 -21.28 3.92 -0.02
C PRO A 66 -20.44 5.20 -0.17
N GLU A 67 -19.48 5.43 0.73
CA GLU A 67 -18.66 6.66 0.78
C GLU A 67 -17.34 6.56 0.02
N ILE A 68 -16.96 5.36 -0.47
CA ILE A 68 -15.69 5.14 -1.14
C ILE A 68 -15.88 4.81 -2.62
N PRO A 69 -14.90 5.18 -3.49
CA PRO A 69 -14.93 4.76 -4.87
C PRO A 69 -14.88 3.22 -4.96
N TRP A 70 -15.66 2.65 -5.87
CA TRP A 70 -15.88 1.21 -5.91
C TRP A 70 -15.82 0.65 -7.33
N ASN A 71 -15.15 -0.50 -7.47
CA ASN A 71 -15.29 -1.38 -8.63
C ASN A 71 -15.17 -2.87 -8.20
N GLU A 72 -15.27 -3.78 -9.16
CA GLU A 72 -15.21 -5.23 -8.92
C GLU A 72 -13.93 -5.72 -8.22
N GLU A 73 -12.82 -4.98 -8.30
CA GLU A 73 -11.56 -5.36 -7.63
C GLU A 73 -11.64 -5.28 -6.11
N LEU A 74 -12.63 -4.55 -5.56
CA LEU A 74 -12.86 -4.42 -4.13
C LEU A 74 -13.84 -5.44 -3.57
N GLU A 75 -14.51 -6.22 -4.42
CA GLU A 75 -15.48 -7.24 -3.99
C GLU A 75 -14.83 -8.37 -3.18
N THR A 76 -13.55 -8.64 -3.40
CA THR A 76 -12.76 -9.59 -2.62
C THR A 76 -11.57 -8.88 -2.02
N GLY A 77 -11.29 -9.16 -0.75
CA GLY A 77 -10.12 -8.62 -0.06
C GLY A 77 -8.84 -8.84 -0.85
N TRP A 78 -8.04 -7.77 -1.02
CA TRP A 78 -6.87 -7.79 -1.92
C TRP A 78 -5.78 -8.80 -1.50
N TRP A 79 -5.82 -9.29 -0.25
CA TRP A 79 -4.94 -10.32 0.30
C TRP A 79 -5.71 -11.48 0.92
N ASP A 80 -6.90 -11.79 0.38
CA ASP A 80 -7.76 -12.83 0.93
C ASP A 80 -7.04 -14.17 1.09
N GLU A 81 -6.21 -14.57 0.13
CA GLU A 81 -5.44 -15.82 0.21
C GLU A 81 -4.36 -15.81 1.32
N PHE A 82 -3.92 -14.65 1.79
CA PHE A 82 -2.92 -14.52 2.85
C PHE A 82 -3.53 -14.55 4.25
N VAL A 83 -4.67 -13.88 4.45
CA VAL A 83 -5.22 -13.59 5.78
C VAL A 83 -6.50 -14.39 6.01
N GLY A 84 -6.56 -15.11 7.11
CA GLY A 84 -7.75 -15.87 7.50
C GLY A 84 -7.43 -17.13 8.31
N PRO A 85 -8.45 -17.85 8.78
CA PRO A 85 -8.26 -19.08 9.53
C PRO A 85 -7.48 -20.14 8.72
N ASN A 86 -6.35 -20.60 9.26
CA ASN A 86 -5.40 -21.56 8.66
C ASN A 86 -4.72 -21.07 7.35
N LYS A 87 -4.89 -19.81 6.96
CA LYS A 87 -4.21 -19.20 5.82
C LYS A 87 -2.73 -18.90 6.12
N ILE A 88 -2.08 -18.07 5.35
CA ILE A 88 -0.64 -17.73 5.52
C ILE A 88 -0.45 -17.01 6.85
N ILE A 89 -1.24 -15.96 7.08
CA ILE A 89 -1.34 -15.23 8.35
C ILE A 89 -2.62 -15.76 9.03
N ASP A 90 -2.43 -16.68 9.97
CA ASP A 90 -3.53 -17.46 10.57
C ASP A 90 -4.25 -16.65 11.65
N THR A 91 -5.47 -16.23 11.35
CA THR A 91 -6.30 -15.45 12.28
C THR A 91 -6.85 -16.26 13.47
N ASN A 92 -6.60 -17.57 13.54
CA ASN A 92 -6.80 -18.33 14.78
C ASN A 92 -5.70 -18.06 15.81
N LYS A 93 -4.56 -17.49 15.40
CA LYS A 93 -3.41 -17.17 16.24
C LYS A 93 -3.22 -15.68 16.39
N TYR A 94 -3.36 -14.93 15.30
CA TYR A 94 -3.01 -13.53 15.21
C TYR A 94 -4.25 -12.66 15.10
N PHE A 95 -4.17 -11.50 15.76
CA PHE A 95 -5.08 -10.39 15.55
C PHE A 95 -4.49 -9.45 14.50
N VAL A 96 -5.01 -9.54 13.28
CA VAL A 96 -4.50 -8.78 12.14
C VAL A 96 -5.21 -7.46 12.03
N VAL A 97 -4.46 -6.38 11.88
CA VAL A 97 -4.95 -5.01 11.69
C VAL A 97 -4.43 -4.47 10.36
N CYS A 98 -5.31 -3.89 9.57
CA CYS A 98 -4.95 -3.11 8.39
C CYS A 98 -5.78 -1.82 8.38
N ALA A 99 -5.13 -0.68 8.22
CA ALA A 99 -5.79 0.61 8.12
C ALA A 99 -5.58 1.23 6.74
N ASN A 100 -6.59 1.92 6.24
CA ASN A 100 -6.42 2.78 5.07
C ASN A 100 -5.58 4.00 5.43
N TYR A 101 -4.70 4.40 4.54
CA TYR A 101 -3.77 5.49 4.79
C TYR A 101 -4.47 6.84 4.93
N LEU A 102 -4.00 7.65 5.87
CA LEU A 102 -4.27 9.08 5.90
C LEU A 102 -3.86 9.67 4.53
N GLY A 103 -4.72 10.46 3.91
CA GLY A 103 -4.52 10.94 2.53
C GLY A 103 -5.04 10.00 1.45
N GLY A 104 -5.49 8.78 1.80
CA GLY A 104 -6.11 7.83 0.87
C GLY A 104 -7.59 8.12 0.57
N CYS A 105 -8.23 7.25 -0.24
CA CYS A 105 -9.62 7.42 -0.65
C CYS A 105 -10.59 6.36 -0.13
N TYR A 106 -10.14 5.41 0.69
CA TYR A 106 -10.97 4.29 1.14
C TYR A 106 -11.49 4.47 2.58
N GLY A 107 -11.89 5.69 2.95
CA GLY A 107 -12.61 6.01 4.17
C GLY A 107 -11.79 6.65 5.28
N SER A 108 -10.46 6.70 5.20
CA SER A 108 -9.64 7.57 6.04
C SER A 108 -9.70 9.01 5.57
N THR A 109 -9.46 9.96 6.48
CA THR A 109 -9.37 11.37 6.13
C THR A 109 -8.33 11.58 5.04
N GLY A 110 -8.73 12.24 3.97
CA GLY A 110 -7.91 12.49 2.79
C GLY A 110 -8.49 13.61 1.94
N PRO A 111 -8.00 13.79 0.72
CA PRO A 111 -8.48 14.83 -0.19
C PRO A 111 -10.00 14.84 -0.43
N ASN A 112 -10.65 13.66 -0.38
CA ASN A 112 -12.10 13.53 -0.57
C ASN A 112 -12.91 13.90 0.67
N SER A 113 -12.25 14.10 1.81
CA SER A 113 -12.91 14.44 3.07
C SER A 113 -13.29 15.91 3.14
N LYS A 114 -14.28 16.22 3.96
CA LYS A 114 -14.64 17.60 4.28
C LYS A 114 -13.61 18.21 5.24
N ASN A 115 -13.17 19.40 4.91
CA ASN A 115 -12.40 20.24 5.83
C ASN A 115 -13.36 20.80 6.90
N SER A 116 -13.18 20.40 8.14
CA SER A 116 -14.04 20.83 9.27
C SER A 116 -14.01 22.34 9.54
N THR A 117 -12.99 23.04 9.01
CA THR A 117 -12.86 24.50 9.18
C THR A 117 -13.65 25.26 8.10
N THR A 118 -13.62 24.81 6.84
CA THR A 118 -14.29 25.50 5.71
C THR A 118 -15.65 24.90 5.37
N GLY A 119 -15.87 23.63 5.66
CA GLY A 119 -17.05 22.86 5.28
C GLY A 119 -17.01 22.31 3.84
N ASP A 120 -16.00 22.71 3.06
CA ASP A 120 -15.77 22.23 1.70
C ASP A 120 -14.89 20.96 1.68
N THR A 121 -14.88 20.23 0.57
CA THR A 121 -13.93 19.13 0.36
C THR A 121 -12.52 19.66 0.23
N TYR A 122 -11.53 18.99 0.84
CA TYR A 122 -10.13 19.40 0.74
C TYR A 122 -9.62 19.46 -0.70
N GLY A 123 -9.87 18.42 -1.49
CA GLY A 123 -9.34 18.32 -2.84
C GLY A 123 -7.82 18.42 -2.87
N TYR A 124 -7.30 19.23 -3.79
CA TYR A 124 -5.86 19.50 -3.90
C TYR A 124 -5.29 20.40 -2.79
N ASP A 125 -6.13 20.98 -1.95
CA ASP A 125 -5.71 21.76 -0.77
C ASP A 125 -5.50 20.87 0.46
N PHE A 126 -5.62 19.54 0.31
CA PHE A 126 -5.26 18.62 1.37
C PHE A 126 -3.76 18.75 1.70
N PRO A 127 -3.38 18.86 2.99
CA PRO A 127 -1.99 19.06 3.35
C PRO A 127 -1.10 17.90 2.91
N HIS A 128 0.20 18.17 2.79
CA HIS A 128 1.18 17.12 2.49
C HIS A 128 1.26 16.12 3.63
N ILE A 129 1.14 14.83 3.30
CA ILE A 129 1.24 13.71 4.23
C ILE A 129 2.54 12.96 3.97
N SER A 130 3.35 12.78 5.00
CA SER A 130 4.50 11.87 4.97
C SER A 130 4.10 10.43 5.32
N PHE A 131 4.97 9.47 5.06
CA PHE A 131 4.75 8.09 5.53
C PHE A 131 4.75 8.02 7.06
N LYS A 132 5.57 8.83 7.70
CA LYS A 132 5.61 8.94 9.16
C LYS A 132 4.26 9.41 9.73
N ASP A 133 3.56 10.36 9.08
CA ASP A 133 2.21 10.74 9.50
C ASP A 133 1.23 9.58 9.44
N ILE A 134 1.32 8.75 8.38
CA ILE A 134 0.51 7.54 8.24
C ILE A 134 0.81 6.58 9.39
N GLU A 135 2.08 6.32 9.68
CA GLU A 135 2.54 5.39 10.71
C GLU A 135 2.15 5.83 12.11
N GLU A 136 2.32 7.11 12.43
CA GLU A 136 1.90 7.68 13.71
C GLU A 136 0.38 7.57 13.89
N SER A 137 -0.41 7.82 12.85
CA SER A 137 -1.87 7.64 12.90
C SER A 137 -2.28 6.19 13.16
N GLN A 138 -1.56 5.23 12.58
CA GLN A 138 -1.79 3.80 12.80
C GLN A 138 -1.31 3.35 14.18
N LYS A 139 -0.23 3.93 14.71
CA LYS A 139 0.19 3.67 16.09
C LYS A 139 -0.86 4.11 17.10
N LEU A 140 -1.45 5.30 16.90
CA LEU A 140 -2.57 5.79 17.73
C LEU A 140 -3.78 4.85 17.64
N LEU A 141 -4.08 4.33 16.45
CA LEU A 141 -5.14 3.34 16.25
C LEU A 141 -4.84 2.05 17.05
N LEU A 142 -3.62 1.52 16.96
CA LEU A 142 -3.24 0.30 17.69
C LEU A 142 -3.38 0.47 19.20
N ASP A 143 -2.98 1.62 19.74
CA ASP A 143 -3.15 1.94 21.16
C ASP A 143 -4.63 2.01 21.55
N HIS A 144 -5.45 2.62 20.70
CA HIS A 144 -6.90 2.73 20.91
C HIS A 144 -7.60 1.37 20.97
N ILE A 145 -7.23 0.43 20.10
CA ILE A 145 -7.84 -0.90 20.07
C ILE A 145 -7.21 -1.89 21.04
N GLY A 146 -6.23 -1.44 21.85
CA GLY A 146 -5.65 -2.22 22.94
C GLY A 146 -4.53 -3.17 22.52
N VAL A 147 -3.93 -2.99 21.34
CA VAL A 147 -2.71 -3.71 20.95
C VAL A 147 -1.54 -3.13 21.75
N THR A 148 -0.89 -3.96 22.57
CA THR A 148 0.22 -3.55 23.42
C THR A 148 1.58 -3.93 22.83
N HIS A 149 1.58 -4.84 21.86
CA HIS A 149 2.78 -5.30 21.16
C HIS A 149 2.40 -6.00 19.86
N LEU A 150 3.26 -5.89 18.84
CA LEU A 150 3.08 -6.56 17.56
C LEU A 150 3.99 -7.77 17.42
N GLU A 151 3.41 -8.93 17.15
CA GLU A 151 4.18 -10.11 16.75
C GLU A 151 4.89 -9.88 15.41
N ALA A 152 4.24 -9.17 14.49
CA ALA A 152 4.86 -8.78 13.23
C ALA A 152 4.28 -7.50 12.65
N VAL A 153 5.12 -6.78 11.89
CA VAL A 153 4.70 -5.75 10.92
C VAL A 153 5.04 -6.28 9.53
N ILE A 154 4.07 -6.23 8.63
CA ILE A 154 4.21 -6.81 7.29
C ILE A 154 3.81 -5.77 6.25
N GLY A 155 4.63 -5.58 5.22
CA GLY A 155 4.30 -4.67 4.13
C GLY A 155 4.82 -5.14 2.77
N PRO A 156 3.95 -5.26 1.75
CA PRO A 156 4.37 -5.38 0.37
C PRO A 156 4.54 -3.99 -0.27
N SER A 157 5.49 -3.85 -1.21
CA SER A 157 5.70 -2.62 -2.00
C SER A 157 5.97 -1.41 -1.10
N ILE A 158 5.29 -0.27 -1.32
CA ILE A 158 5.42 0.91 -0.43
C ILE A 158 5.03 0.60 1.02
N GLY A 159 4.14 -0.39 1.23
CA GLY A 159 3.82 -0.86 2.57
C GLY A 159 5.04 -1.43 3.30
N GLY A 160 6.02 -1.98 2.58
CA GLY A 160 7.26 -2.44 3.16
C GLY A 160 8.21 -1.31 3.58
N LEU A 161 8.19 -0.18 2.87
CA LEU A 161 8.90 1.05 3.29
C LEU A 161 8.34 1.56 4.62
N MET A 162 7.00 1.68 4.70
CA MET A 162 6.31 2.08 5.94
C MET A 162 6.49 1.05 7.07
N ALA A 163 6.43 -0.24 6.77
CA ALA A 163 6.68 -1.29 7.76
C ALA A 163 8.08 -1.18 8.36
N LEU A 164 9.07 -0.88 7.52
CA LEU A 164 10.45 -0.67 7.95
C LEU A 164 10.58 0.57 8.84
N GLU A 165 10.07 1.72 8.38
CA GLU A 165 10.13 2.99 9.14
C GLU A 165 9.38 2.87 10.46
N PHE A 166 8.17 2.27 10.47
CA PHE A 166 7.40 1.99 11.68
C PHE A 166 8.22 1.19 12.71
N CYS A 167 8.94 0.16 12.26
CA CYS A 167 9.79 -0.63 13.14
C CYS A 167 10.97 0.19 13.70
N THR A 168 11.52 1.14 12.94
CA THR A 168 12.58 2.02 13.45
C THR A 168 12.08 3.06 14.44
N LEU A 169 10.82 3.51 14.31
CA LEU A 169 10.16 4.45 15.20
C LEU A 169 9.69 3.80 16.51
N TYR A 170 9.27 2.53 16.45
CA TYR A 170 8.66 1.81 17.58
C TYR A 170 9.35 0.45 17.82
N PRO A 171 10.69 0.39 18.01
CA PRO A 171 11.41 -0.88 18.06
C PRO A 171 10.97 -1.78 19.22
N ASP A 172 10.66 -1.21 20.38
CA ASP A 172 10.20 -1.97 21.56
C ASP A 172 8.76 -2.50 21.42
N PHE A 173 8.07 -2.14 20.34
CA PHE A 173 6.67 -2.50 20.10
C PHE A 173 6.51 -3.66 19.11
N VAL A 174 7.60 -4.12 18.47
CA VAL A 174 7.56 -5.07 17.35
C VAL A 174 8.57 -6.20 17.52
N ASN A 175 8.14 -7.46 17.31
CA ASN A 175 9.05 -8.62 17.31
C ASN A 175 9.67 -8.91 15.93
N LYS A 176 8.88 -8.76 14.86
CA LYS A 176 9.29 -9.18 13.52
C LYS A 176 8.88 -8.17 12.44
N LEU A 177 9.76 -8.00 11.45
CA LEU A 177 9.48 -7.26 10.22
C LEU A 177 9.47 -8.22 9.03
N ILE A 178 8.43 -8.15 8.19
CA ILE A 178 8.37 -8.85 6.89
C ILE A 178 8.19 -7.82 5.78
N SER A 179 9.25 -7.60 5.01
CA SER A 179 9.28 -6.70 3.85
C SER A 179 9.19 -7.53 2.58
N ILE A 180 8.21 -7.27 1.72
CA ILE A 180 7.93 -8.05 0.51
C ILE A 180 7.99 -7.14 -0.72
N SER A 181 8.86 -7.46 -1.69
CA SER A 181 9.00 -6.65 -2.93
C SER A 181 9.08 -5.16 -2.60
N SER A 182 9.99 -4.81 -1.67
CA SER A 182 10.16 -3.46 -1.13
C SER A 182 11.63 -3.17 -0.86
N GLY A 183 11.94 -2.00 -0.38
CA GLY A 183 13.32 -1.56 -0.11
C GLY A 183 13.44 -0.73 1.16
N TYR A 184 14.50 0.07 1.21
CA TYR A 184 14.77 1.02 2.30
C TYR A 184 14.93 2.46 1.79
N LYS A 185 15.02 2.63 0.49
CA LYS A 185 15.13 3.91 -0.22
C LYS A 185 14.42 3.80 -1.57
N LEU A 186 14.19 4.92 -2.22
CA LEU A 186 13.68 4.96 -3.58
C LEU A 186 14.83 4.75 -4.58
N SER A 187 14.60 3.88 -5.57
CA SER A 187 15.48 3.75 -6.73
C SER A 187 15.37 4.98 -7.64
N THR A 188 16.37 5.18 -8.51
CA THR A 188 16.30 6.24 -9.53
C THR A 188 15.06 6.10 -10.42
N LEU A 189 14.67 4.86 -10.77
CA LEU A 189 13.49 4.63 -11.60
C LEU A 189 12.20 5.05 -10.87
N GLN A 190 12.07 4.71 -9.59
CA GLN A 190 10.92 5.11 -8.77
C GLN A 190 10.83 6.63 -8.64
N LEU A 191 11.95 7.32 -8.36
CA LEU A 191 11.99 8.78 -8.28
C LEU A 191 11.51 9.45 -9.59
N LEU A 192 11.96 8.94 -10.74
CA LEU A 192 11.56 9.49 -12.04
C LEU A 192 10.09 9.17 -12.35
N HIS A 193 9.63 7.95 -12.12
CA HIS A 193 8.23 7.57 -12.35
C HIS A 193 7.26 8.32 -11.43
N ASN A 194 7.63 8.52 -10.16
CA ASN A 194 6.80 9.28 -9.22
C ASN A 194 6.76 10.76 -9.61
N LEU A 195 7.90 11.32 -10.06
CA LEU A 195 7.94 12.68 -10.58
C LEU A 195 7.01 12.86 -11.78
N GLU A 196 7.07 11.94 -12.77
CA GLU A 196 6.20 11.98 -13.95
C GLU A 196 4.73 11.91 -13.57
N GLN A 197 4.36 10.98 -12.70
CA GLN A 197 2.99 10.82 -12.21
C GLN A 197 2.50 12.05 -11.44
N GLY A 198 3.30 12.52 -10.47
CA GLY A 198 2.95 13.69 -9.66
C GLY A 198 2.79 14.95 -10.51
N TYR A 199 3.68 15.15 -11.50
CA TYR A 199 3.60 16.28 -12.41
C TYR A 199 2.32 16.25 -13.27
N ILE A 200 1.97 15.09 -13.82
CA ILE A 200 0.73 14.89 -14.59
C ILE A 200 -0.50 15.18 -13.71
N LEU A 201 -0.51 14.69 -12.48
CA LEU A 201 -1.62 14.91 -11.55
C LEU A 201 -1.70 16.38 -11.10
N ASP A 202 -0.58 17.07 -10.95
CA ASP A 202 -0.58 18.51 -10.65
C ASP A 202 -1.16 19.33 -11.80
N LEU A 203 -0.95 18.94 -13.08
CA LEU A 203 -1.59 19.58 -14.23
C LEU A 203 -3.11 19.41 -14.23
N SER A 204 -3.64 18.38 -13.59
CA SER A 204 -5.09 18.13 -13.52
C SER A 204 -5.83 19.15 -12.65
N LYS A 205 -5.15 19.86 -11.74
CA LYS A 205 -5.74 20.90 -10.88
C LYS A 205 -6.50 21.95 -11.66
N ASP A 206 -5.93 22.41 -12.77
CA ASP A 206 -6.49 23.46 -13.62
C ASP A 206 -7.42 22.93 -14.70
N SER A 207 -7.61 21.62 -14.78
CA SER A 207 -8.31 20.93 -15.89
C SER A 207 -9.43 20.01 -15.38
N LYS A 208 -10.38 20.57 -14.64
CA LYS A 208 -11.46 19.80 -13.96
C LYS A 208 -12.16 18.77 -14.85
N ASN A 209 -12.34 19.04 -16.15
CA ASN A 209 -13.03 18.15 -17.08
C ASN A 209 -12.15 17.01 -17.61
N ARG A 210 -10.87 16.95 -17.23
CA ARG A 210 -9.88 15.98 -17.71
C ARG A 210 -9.13 15.26 -16.58
N GLN A 211 -9.60 15.38 -15.36
CA GLN A 211 -8.94 14.78 -14.19
C GLN A 211 -8.79 13.26 -14.33
N ASP A 212 -9.82 12.59 -14.83
CA ASP A 212 -9.82 11.15 -15.07
C ASP A 212 -8.78 10.75 -16.13
N GLU A 213 -8.60 11.55 -17.18
CA GLU A 213 -7.58 11.29 -18.21
C GLU A 213 -6.17 11.37 -17.61
N TYR A 214 -5.91 12.36 -16.75
CA TYR A 214 -4.62 12.51 -16.08
C TYR A 214 -4.36 11.37 -15.09
N LEU A 215 -5.37 10.94 -14.33
CA LEU A 215 -5.26 9.79 -13.42
C LEU A 215 -5.01 8.50 -14.20
N SER A 216 -5.76 8.28 -15.29
CA SER A 216 -5.55 7.16 -16.20
C SER A 216 -4.12 7.12 -16.73
N LEU A 217 -3.58 8.26 -17.18
CA LEU A 217 -2.22 8.37 -17.69
C LEU A 217 -1.17 8.09 -16.60
N ALA A 218 -1.34 8.64 -15.39
CA ALA A 218 -0.48 8.36 -14.26
C ALA A 218 -0.46 6.86 -13.93
N ARG A 219 -1.64 6.20 -13.93
CA ARG A 219 -1.75 4.75 -13.75
C ARG A 219 -1.01 3.96 -14.84
N MET A 220 -1.11 4.37 -16.10
CA MET A 220 -0.40 3.72 -17.21
C MET A 220 1.13 3.83 -17.04
N ILE A 221 1.64 4.96 -16.55
CA ILE A 221 3.06 5.14 -16.24
C ILE A 221 3.49 4.14 -15.18
N ALA A 222 2.77 4.06 -14.07
CA ALA A 222 3.07 3.15 -12.96
C ALA A 222 2.98 1.68 -13.35
N HIS A 223 1.95 1.31 -14.10
CA HIS A 223 1.65 -0.10 -14.41
C HIS A 223 2.76 -0.80 -15.22
N LYS A 224 3.62 -0.05 -15.90
CA LYS A 224 4.79 -0.59 -16.63
C LYS A 224 5.78 -1.33 -15.71
N THR A 225 5.79 -1.01 -14.41
CA THR A 225 6.69 -1.62 -13.43
C THR A 225 6.02 -2.65 -12.54
N TYR A 226 4.69 -2.77 -12.57
CA TYR A 226 3.96 -3.68 -11.67
C TYR A 226 3.94 -5.12 -12.15
N ILE A 227 3.94 -5.32 -13.46
CA ILE A 227 4.01 -6.66 -14.05
C ILE A 227 5.22 -6.79 -14.95
N SER A 228 5.75 -8.02 -15.10
CA SER A 228 6.87 -8.25 -16.02
C SER A 228 6.47 -7.97 -17.47
N LEU A 229 7.44 -7.56 -18.30
CA LEU A 229 7.21 -7.33 -19.74
C LEU A 229 6.75 -8.60 -20.46
N GLU A 230 7.17 -9.78 -19.99
CA GLU A 230 6.73 -11.06 -20.50
C GLU A 230 5.23 -11.28 -20.25
N LEU A 231 4.80 -11.05 -19.00
CA LEU A 231 3.39 -11.16 -18.63
C LEU A 231 2.54 -10.12 -19.35
N LEU A 232 3.01 -8.87 -19.46
CA LEU A 232 2.34 -7.81 -20.21
C LEU A 232 2.13 -8.24 -21.68
N SER A 233 3.18 -8.72 -22.33
CA SER A 233 3.09 -9.21 -23.72
C SER A 233 2.10 -10.36 -23.87
N THR A 234 2.05 -11.28 -22.91
CA THR A 234 1.15 -12.44 -22.94
C THR A 234 -0.30 -12.02 -22.73
N ARG A 235 -0.57 -11.17 -21.73
CA ARG A 235 -1.93 -10.66 -21.45
C ARG A 235 -2.48 -9.82 -22.60
N ALA A 236 -1.63 -9.03 -23.24
CA ALA A 236 -2.02 -8.19 -24.36
C ALA A 236 -2.44 -8.98 -25.60
N LYS A 237 -1.80 -10.14 -25.89
CA LYS A 237 -2.12 -10.97 -27.06
C LYS A 237 -3.54 -11.54 -27.08
N ASN A 238 -4.15 -11.71 -25.92
CA ASN A 238 -5.43 -12.42 -25.75
C ASN A 238 -6.66 -11.51 -25.62
N LYS A 239 -6.51 -10.18 -25.76
CA LYS A 239 -7.62 -9.24 -25.62
C LYS A 239 -8.01 -8.63 -26.97
N SER A 240 -9.33 -8.39 -27.15
CA SER A 240 -9.83 -7.58 -28.26
C SER A 240 -9.25 -6.16 -28.19
N LEU A 241 -8.97 -5.59 -29.37
CA LEU A 241 -8.48 -4.23 -29.47
C LEU A 241 -9.51 -3.26 -28.88
N TYR A 242 -9.10 -2.54 -27.86
CA TYR A 242 -9.83 -1.39 -27.34
C TYR A 242 -9.54 -0.18 -28.23
N ARG A 243 -10.55 0.56 -28.62
CA ARG A 243 -10.42 1.85 -29.28
C ARG A 243 -10.77 2.95 -28.28
N ALA A 244 -9.78 3.73 -27.89
CA ALA A 244 -10.06 4.98 -27.24
C ALA A 244 -10.48 6.00 -28.31
N ASP A 245 -11.65 6.57 -28.16
CA ASP A 245 -12.15 7.62 -29.07
C ASP A 245 -11.35 8.93 -28.95
N THR A 246 -10.46 9.00 -27.96
CA THR A 246 -9.68 10.20 -27.60
C THR A 246 -8.36 10.36 -28.35
N ILE A 247 -7.83 9.31 -29.01
CA ILE A 247 -6.57 9.36 -29.77
C ILE A 247 -6.87 9.17 -31.26
N GLU A 248 -7.18 10.26 -31.95
CA GLU A 248 -7.36 10.25 -33.39
C GLU A 248 -6.09 9.77 -34.11
N GLY A 249 -6.21 8.74 -34.94
CA GLY A 249 -5.18 8.29 -35.88
C GLY A 249 -4.21 7.24 -35.40
N PHE A 250 -4.31 6.73 -34.18
CA PHE A 250 -3.53 5.60 -33.71
C PHE A 250 -4.28 4.29 -33.89
N LEU A 251 -3.67 3.34 -34.58
CA LEU A 251 -4.07 1.94 -34.53
C LEU A 251 -3.52 1.39 -33.23
N ALA A 252 -4.39 1.24 -32.21
CA ALA A 252 -4.00 0.65 -30.96
C ALA A 252 -3.53 -0.80 -31.19
N THR A 253 -2.30 -1.08 -30.79
CA THR A 253 -1.83 -2.45 -30.63
C THR A 253 -2.52 -3.10 -29.42
N SER A 254 -2.44 -4.41 -29.31
CA SER A 254 -3.00 -5.11 -28.15
C SER A 254 -2.37 -4.64 -26.83
N GLN A 255 -1.09 -4.21 -26.84
CA GLN A 255 -0.38 -3.67 -25.70
C GLN A 255 -0.91 -2.28 -25.29
N GLU A 256 -1.09 -1.41 -26.27
CA GLU A 256 -1.69 -0.07 -26.04
C GLU A 256 -3.11 -0.19 -25.49
N SER A 257 -3.94 -1.04 -26.12
CA SER A 257 -5.29 -1.34 -25.68
C SER A 257 -5.32 -1.87 -24.23
N TYR A 258 -4.40 -2.76 -23.87
CA TYR A 258 -4.30 -3.27 -22.50
C TYR A 258 -3.97 -2.15 -21.51
N MET A 259 -2.99 -1.31 -21.82
CA MET A 259 -2.57 -0.22 -20.92
C MET A 259 -3.66 0.82 -20.73
N MET A 260 -4.38 1.19 -21.80
CA MET A 260 -5.52 2.11 -21.72
C MET A 260 -6.62 1.56 -20.82
N HIS A 261 -6.97 0.28 -21.00
CA HIS A 261 -7.96 -0.39 -20.14
C HIS A 261 -7.54 -0.38 -18.65
N GLN A 262 -6.25 -0.55 -18.35
CA GLN A 262 -5.77 -0.47 -16.96
C GLN A 262 -5.90 0.93 -16.38
N GLY A 263 -5.70 1.96 -17.19
CA GLY A 263 -5.93 3.35 -16.78
C GLY A 263 -7.39 3.64 -16.52
N GLU A 264 -8.29 3.24 -17.43
CA GLU A 264 -9.73 3.44 -17.31
C GLU A 264 -10.33 2.71 -16.11
N LYS A 265 -9.93 1.46 -15.88
CA LYS A 265 -10.39 0.71 -14.72
C LYS A 265 -9.96 1.35 -13.39
N PHE A 266 -8.84 2.06 -13.39
CA PHE A 266 -8.31 2.68 -12.18
C PHE A 266 -9.11 3.89 -11.73
N ILE A 267 -9.63 4.70 -12.65
CA ILE A 267 -10.44 5.90 -12.32
C ILE A 267 -11.76 5.57 -11.62
N GLU A 268 -12.25 4.33 -11.73
CA GLU A 268 -13.46 3.90 -11.04
C GLU A 268 -13.27 3.77 -9.52
N ARG A 269 -12.03 3.52 -9.07
CA ARG A 269 -11.74 3.22 -7.67
C ARG A 269 -10.70 4.12 -6.99
N PHE A 270 -10.22 5.15 -7.68
CA PHE A 270 -9.28 6.10 -7.10
C PHE A 270 -9.57 7.51 -7.57
N THR A 271 -9.16 8.51 -6.80
CA THR A 271 -9.27 9.92 -7.20
C THR A 271 -7.88 10.51 -7.46
N PRO A 272 -7.77 11.48 -8.38
CA PRO A 272 -6.49 12.12 -8.70
C PRO A 272 -5.79 12.70 -7.48
N GLU A 273 -6.56 13.39 -6.63
CA GLU A 273 -6.06 14.07 -5.45
C GLU A 273 -5.51 13.08 -4.41
N SER A 274 -6.25 11.99 -4.16
CA SER A 274 -5.81 10.96 -3.20
C SER A 274 -4.60 10.18 -3.74
N TYR A 275 -4.58 9.87 -5.04
CA TYR A 275 -3.43 9.22 -5.64
C TYR A 275 -2.18 10.12 -5.56
N ASN A 276 -2.34 11.42 -5.87
CA ASN A 276 -1.28 12.40 -5.76
C ASN A 276 -0.75 12.57 -4.33
N SER A 277 -1.65 12.54 -3.33
CA SER A 277 -1.28 12.63 -1.92
C SER A 277 -0.32 11.49 -1.53
N ILE A 278 -0.66 10.23 -1.85
CA ILE A 278 0.16 9.06 -1.51
C ILE A 278 1.46 9.02 -2.33
N ILE A 279 1.41 9.35 -3.63
CA ILE A 279 2.62 9.42 -4.48
C ILE A 279 3.61 10.47 -3.94
N LYS A 280 3.13 11.61 -3.47
CA LYS A 280 3.98 12.64 -2.86
C LYS A 280 4.61 12.18 -1.56
N GLY A 281 3.86 11.44 -0.72
CA GLY A 281 4.41 10.80 0.47
C GLY A 281 5.54 9.82 0.09
N TRP A 282 5.31 8.98 -0.91
CA TRP A 282 6.33 8.06 -1.41
C TRP A 282 7.55 8.79 -1.98
N GLN A 283 7.34 9.81 -2.83
CA GLN A 283 8.42 10.60 -3.44
C GLN A 283 9.36 11.25 -2.40
N ASN A 284 8.81 11.61 -1.24
CA ASN A 284 9.54 12.27 -0.16
C ASN A 284 10.04 11.28 0.92
N PHE A 285 9.78 9.98 0.77
CA PHE A 285 10.28 8.99 1.71
C PHE A 285 11.82 9.00 1.73
N ASN A 286 12.38 9.18 2.91
CA ASN A 286 13.81 9.14 3.14
C ASN A 286 14.09 8.60 4.54
N LEU A 287 14.60 7.38 4.61
CA LEU A 287 15.02 6.74 5.85
C LEU A 287 16.54 6.73 5.95
N GLU A 288 17.07 7.41 6.95
CA GLU A 288 18.51 7.40 7.24
C GLU A 288 18.97 5.99 7.62
N THR A 289 20.05 5.51 7.03
CA THR A 289 20.53 4.13 7.26
C THR A 289 20.91 3.88 8.72
N GLU A 290 21.33 4.91 9.45
CA GLU A 290 21.65 4.86 10.87
C GLU A 290 20.46 4.42 11.73
N SER A 291 19.24 4.67 11.29
CA SER A 291 18.01 4.24 11.97
C SER A 291 17.85 2.72 11.99
N MET A 292 18.53 1.98 11.09
CA MET A 292 18.54 0.52 11.07
C MET A 292 19.08 -0.08 12.38
N TYR A 293 19.91 0.67 13.11
CA TYR A 293 20.38 0.28 14.44
C TYR A 293 19.22 -0.03 15.42
N ASN A 294 18.08 0.62 15.26
CA ASN A 294 16.90 0.39 16.10
C ASN A 294 16.25 -0.98 15.85
N LEU A 295 16.59 -1.66 14.75
CA LEU A 295 16.00 -2.96 14.38
C LEU A 295 16.73 -4.17 14.96
N ARG A 296 17.80 -4.01 15.77
CA ARG A 296 18.66 -5.10 16.23
C ARG A 296 17.92 -6.22 16.98
N ASP A 297 16.87 -5.87 17.70
CA ASP A 297 16.06 -6.83 18.45
C ASP A 297 14.83 -7.31 17.65
N ILE A 298 14.68 -6.85 16.38
CA ILE A 298 13.60 -7.21 15.48
C ILE A 298 14.10 -8.19 14.42
N LYS A 299 13.56 -9.40 14.42
CA LYS A 299 13.84 -10.36 13.34
C LYS A 299 13.26 -9.86 12.04
N THR A 300 14.08 -9.80 11.01
CA THR A 300 13.68 -9.23 9.71
C THR A 300 13.73 -10.27 8.61
N LEU A 301 12.67 -10.36 7.82
CA LEU A 301 12.57 -11.15 6.60
C LEU A 301 12.33 -10.23 5.40
N VAL A 302 13.23 -10.30 4.42
CA VAL A 302 13.07 -9.60 3.14
C VAL A 302 12.81 -10.63 2.05
N ILE A 303 11.70 -10.47 1.34
CA ILE A 303 11.29 -11.35 0.23
C ILE A 303 11.25 -10.53 -1.06
N SER A 304 12.09 -10.88 -2.02
CA SER A 304 12.07 -10.31 -3.36
C SER A 304 11.52 -11.28 -4.41
N VAL A 305 11.16 -10.75 -5.57
CA VAL A 305 10.76 -11.49 -6.76
C VAL A 305 11.76 -11.22 -7.86
N ASP A 306 12.31 -12.25 -8.50
CA ASP A 306 13.42 -12.16 -9.46
C ASP A 306 13.12 -11.30 -10.69
N SER A 307 11.85 -11.23 -11.10
CA SER A 307 11.38 -10.42 -12.23
C SER A 307 10.82 -9.05 -11.85
N ASP A 308 10.95 -8.63 -10.58
CA ASP A 308 10.47 -7.32 -10.10
C ASP A 308 11.36 -6.20 -10.64
N VAL A 309 10.76 -5.26 -11.38
CA VAL A 309 11.44 -4.05 -11.89
C VAL A 309 10.96 -2.78 -11.21
N CYS A 310 9.99 -2.88 -10.32
CA CYS A 310 9.54 -1.77 -9.46
C CYS A 310 10.47 -1.62 -8.24
N PHE A 311 10.77 -2.74 -7.59
CA PHE A 311 11.77 -2.85 -6.53
C PHE A 311 12.77 -3.94 -6.91
N TYR A 312 13.92 -3.54 -7.39
CA TYR A 312 14.93 -4.47 -7.92
C TYR A 312 15.43 -5.45 -6.84
N PRO A 313 15.53 -6.77 -7.15
CA PRO A 313 16.04 -7.76 -6.20
C PRO A 313 17.44 -7.45 -5.68
N GLU A 314 18.29 -6.84 -6.51
CA GLU A 314 19.66 -6.44 -6.15
C GLU A 314 19.66 -5.37 -5.04
N GLU A 315 18.76 -4.39 -5.13
CA GLU A 315 18.61 -3.33 -4.10
C GLU A 315 18.04 -3.91 -2.79
N GLN A 316 17.13 -4.88 -2.89
CA GLN A 316 16.59 -5.59 -1.73
C GLN A 316 17.66 -6.47 -1.05
N LYS A 317 18.57 -7.05 -1.84
CA LYS A 317 19.71 -7.79 -1.32
C LYS A 317 20.71 -6.85 -0.62
N GLU A 318 21.03 -5.70 -1.23
CA GLU A 318 21.82 -4.63 -0.61
C GLU A 318 21.21 -4.20 0.73
N PHE A 319 19.88 -4.03 0.77
CA PHE A 319 19.18 -3.70 2.00
C PHE A 319 19.44 -4.72 3.12
N VAL A 320 19.40 -6.02 2.83
CA VAL A 320 19.71 -7.06 3.81
C VAL A 320 21.17 -7.00 4.26
N GLU A 321 22.10 -6.67 3.38
CA GLU A 321 23.51 -6.51 3.72
C GLU A 321 23.69 -5.31 4.70
N ILE A 322 23.03 -4.19 4.44
CA ILE A 322 23.01 -3.03 5.34
C ILE A 322 22.40 -3.40 6.71
N LEU A 323 21.27 -4.09 6.75
CA LEU A 323 20.67 -4.55 8.01
C LEU A 323 21.67 -5.36 8.85
N ARG A 324 22.44 -6.26 8.21
CA ARG A 324 23.45 -7.09 8.88
C ARG A 324 24.64 -6.27 9.36
N GLU A 325 25.04 -5.20 8.67
CA GLU A 325 26.07 -4.27 9.13
C GLU A 325 25.67 -3.58 10.44
N TYR A 326 24.35 -3.35 10.64
CA TYR A 326 23.77 -2.84 11.88
C TYR A 326 23.39 -3.94 12.90
N GLU A 327 23.92 -5.17 12.72
CA GLU A 327 23.72 -6.31 13.62
C GLU A 327 22.25 -6.81 13.71
N VAL A 328 21.41 -6.52 12.69
CA VAL A 328 20.04 -7.01 12.60
C VAL A 328 20.02 -8.46 12.13
N GLU A 329 19.24 -9.34 12.81
CA GLU A 329 18.99 -10.71 12.35
C GLU A 329 18.09 -10.66 11.11
N ALA A 330 18.69 -10.63 9.90
CA ALA A 330 17.97 -10.47 8.63
C ALA A 330 18.12 -11.69 7.72
N GLU A 331 16.97 -12.26 7.31
CA GLU A 331 16.87 -13.31 6.29
C GLU A 331 16.49 -12.69 4.93
N TYR A 332 17.12 -13.21 3.86
CA TYR A 332 16.76 -12.89 2.48
C TYR A 332 16.20 -14.11 1.75
N LYS A 333 15.09 -13.94 1.09
CA LYS A 333 14.48 -14.96 0.21
C LYS A 333 14.17 -14.33 -1.15
N ILE A 334 14.45 -15.07 -2.22
CA ILE A 334 14.05 -14.70 -3.56
C ILE A 334 13.02 -15.72 -4.08
N ILE A 335 11.97 -15.21 -4.69
CA ILE A 335 10.91 -15.99 -5.34
C ILE A 335 11.14 -15.89 -6.84
N GLU A 336 11.20 -17.04 -7.51
CA GLU A 336 11.23 -17.13 -8.94
C GLU A 336 9.81 -17.05 -9.49
N SER A 337 9.51 -16.01 -10.26
CA SER A 337 8.20 -15.78 -10.88
C SER A 337 8.30 -14.88 -12.10
N THR A 338 7.45 -15.10 -13.08
CA THR A 338 7.31 -14.24 -14.26
C THR A 338 6.27 -13.13 -14.07
N LYS A 339 5.72 -12.95 -12.86
CA LYS A 339 4.63 -11.99 -12.62
C LYS A 339 5.11 -10.58 -12.32
N GLY A 340 6.40 -10.38 -12.07
CA GLY A 340 6.95 -9.07 -11.67
C GLY A 340 6.56 -8.68 -10.26
N HIS A 341 6.44 -7.38 -10.04
CA HIS A 341 6.12 -6.79 -8.76
C HIS A 341 4.80 -7.32 -8.15
N ASP A 342 3.76 -7.47 -8.96
CA ASP A 342 2.44 -7.96 -8.51
C ASP A 342 2.42 -9.46 -8.13
N CYS A 343 3.56 -10.15 -8.10
CA CYS A 343 3.64 -11.56 -7.70
C CYS A 343 3.00 -11.81 -6.33
N PHE A 344 3.16 -10.91 -5.37
CA PHE A 344 2.56 -11.04 -4.03
C PHE A 344 1.02 -10.93 -4.03
N LEU A 345 0.41 -10.46 -5.12
CA LEU A 345 -1.04 -10.47 -5.33
C LEU A 345 -1.49 -11.70 -6.15
N LEU A 346 -0.66 -12.14 -7.10
CA LEU A 346 -1.05 -13.09 -8.12
C LEU A 346 -0.65 -14.54 -7.80
N GLU A 347 0.37 -14.75 -6.96
CA GLU A 347 0.92 -16.08 -6.65
C GLU A 347 1.18 -16.28 -5.14
N PRO A 348 0.15 -16.12 -4.29
CA PRO A 348 0.29 -16.20 -2.83
C PRO A 348 0.89 -17.53 -2.34
N GLN A 349 0.69 -18.62 -3.09
CA GLN A 349 1.22 -19.94 -2.76
C GLN A 349 2.75 -19.98 -2.66
N LEU A 350 3.47 -19.11 -3.40
CA LEU A 350 4.93 -19.04 -3.37
C LEU A 350 5.46 -18.49 -2.04
N PHE A 351 4.69 -17.61 -1.41
CA PHE A 351 5.03 -16.97 -0.14
C PHE A 351 4.70 -17.82 1.09
N LYS A 352 3.72 -18.75 0.96
CA LYS A 352 3.12 -19.48 2.06
C LYS A 352 4.11 -20.14 3.01
N LYS A 353 5.04 -20.95 2.47
CA LYS A 353 6.01 -21.67 3.29
C LYS A 353 7.01 -20.73 3.96
N ILE A 354 7.45 -19.69 3.24
CA ILE A 354 8.43 -18.73 3.71
C ILE A 354 7.88 -17.96 4.90
N ILE A 355 6.70 -17.34 4.74
CA ILE A 355 6.08 -16.51 5.78
C ILE A 355 5.63 -17.35 6.98
N LYS A 356 5.00 -18.52 6.76
CA LYS A 356 4.57 -19.39 7.87
C LYS A 356 5.71 -19.92 8.74
N ASN A 357 6.88 -20.13 8.17
CA ASN A 357 8.04 -20.59 8.91
C ASN A 357 8.70 -19.46 9.71
N PHE A 358 8.52 -18.23 9.25
CA PHE A 358 9.09 -17.06 9.91
C PHE A 358 8.19 -16.54 11.04
N LEU A 359 6.86 -16.53 10.84
CA LEU A 359 5.85 -16.18 11.86
C LEU A 359 5.76 -17.23 12.96
#